data_722ff2d3289507714c6a8d9a2c1de2ca
#
_entry.id   722ff2d3289507714c6a8d9a2c1de2ca
#
_cell.length_a   1.000
_cell.length_b   1.000
_cell.length_c   1.000
_cell.angle_alpha   90.00
_cell.angle_beta   90.00
_cell.angle_gamma   90.00
#
_symmetry.space_group_name_H-M   'P 1'
#
loop_
_entity.id
_entity.type
_entity.pdbx_description
1 polymer ?
#
loop_
_entity_poly.entity_id
_entity_poly.type
_entity_poly.pdbx_seq_one_letter_code
_entity_poly.pdbx_strand_id
1 'polypeptide(L)'
;LELLTLLVAGQVLDTLHSCRTEPEVAEVHHLKTGAMIAGACMLGVGAAGGSEAARKAAETYGYQLGLAFQIRDDMLDVIGNADEFGKPIGSDKDEGKVAYVDRLGLDDCGKLVHELTEQAVSAVSDLDRDGFLTALAESLTERTK
;
A
#
# COMPACT_ATOMS: atom_id res chain seq x y z
N LEU A 1 3.14 13.25 -15.44
CA LEU A 1 1.91 12.90 -16.17
C LEU A 1 1.63 11.39 -16.17
N GLU A 2 2.66 10.56 -16.37
CA GLU A 2 2.55 9.09 -16.39
C GLU A 2 1.98 8.51 -15.10
N LEU A 3 2.46 8.94 -13.94
CA LEU A 3 1.99 8.48 -12.63
C LEU A 3 0.50 8.82 -12.38
N LEU A 4 0.03 9.97 -12.86
CA LEU A 4 -1.40 10.32 -12.79
C LEU A 4 -2.24 9.40 -13.69
N THR A 5 -1.71 9.02 -14.84
CA THR A 5 -2.37 8.07 -15.74
C THR A 5 -2.48 6.69 -15.11
N LEU A 6 -1.43 6.22 -14.42
CA LEU A 6 -1.43 4.96 -13.68
C LEU A 6 -2.46 4.98 -12.54
N LEU A 7 -2.52 6.08 -11.78
CA LEU A 7 -3.51 6.26 -10.72
C LEU A 7 -4.94 6.16 -11.25
N VAL A 8 -5.24 6.86 -12.35
CA VAL A 8 -6.57 6.80 -12.99
C VAL A 8 -6.90 5.39 -13.47
N ALA A 9 -5.94 4.71 -14.09
CA ALA A 9 -6.12 3.32 -14.53
C ALA A 9 -6.42 2.39 -13.34
N GLY A 10 -5.66 2.50 -12.26
CA GLY A 10 -5.89 1.75 -11.02
C GLY A 10 -7.28 2.02 -10.42
N GLN A 11 -7.72 3.28 -10.40
CA GLN A 11 -9.04 3.65 -9.91
C GLN A 11 -10.18 3.08 -10.78
N VAL A 12 -10.01 3.06 -12.10
CA VAL A 12 -10.99 2.47 -13.03
C VAL A 12 -11.10 0.96 -12.78
N LEU A 13 -9.98 0.25 -12.67
CA LEU A 13 -9.96 -1.19 -12.41
C LEU A 13 -10.62 -1.53 -11.06
N ASP A 14 -10.34 -0.75 -10.02
CA ASP A 14 -10.95 -0.89 -8.70
C ASP A 14 -12.48 -0.70 -8.78
N THR A 15 -12.93 0.36 -9.45
CA THR A 15 -14.36 0.68 -9.59
C THR A 15 -15.14 -0.36 -10.41
N LEU A 16 -14.49 -0.96 -11.41
CA LEU A 16 -15.11 -2.01 -12.23
C LEU A 16 -15.19 -3.37 -11.52
N HIS A 17 -14.65 -3.49 -10.29
CA HIS A 17 -14.58 -4.75 -9.54
C HIS A 17 -14.03 -5.92 -10.39
N SER A 18 -13.07 -5.61 -11.27
CA SER A 18 -12.54 -6.56 -12.25
C SER A 18 -11.53 -7.54 -11.65
N CYS A 19 -11.04 -7.27 -10.44
CA CYS A 19 -10.00 -8.07 -9.79
C CYS A 19 -10.59 -9.31 -9.13
N ARG A 20 -10.10 -10.49 -9.53
CA ARG A 20 -10.54 -11.79 -9.01
C ARG A 20 -9.41 -12.63 -8.42
N THR A 21 -8.18 -12.20 -8.61
CA THR A 21 -6.98 -12.90 -8.15
C THR A 21 -6.10 -11.95 -7.33
N GLU A 22 -5.26 -12.51 -6.45
CA GLU A 22 -4.30 -11.73 -5.67
C GLU A 22 -3.37 -10.85 -6.55
N PRO A 23 -2.79 -11.35 -7.66
CA PRO A 23 -1.99 -10.51 -8.54
C PRO A 23 -2.76 -9.33 -9.15
N GLU A 24 -4.06 -9.50 -9.46
CA GLU A 24 -4.89 -8.41 -9.99
C GLU A 24 -5.18 -7.35 -8.92
N VAL A 25 -5.42 -7.76 -7.67
CA VAL A 25 -5.58 -6.84 -6.54
C VAL A 25 -4.28 -6.09 -6.26
N ALA A 26 -3.14 -6.79 -6.27
CA ALA A 26 -1.82 -6.17 -6.12
C ALA A 26 -1.56 -5.13 -7.20
N GLU A 27 -1.91 -5.43 -8.46
CA GLU A 27 -1.76 -4.50 -9.58
C GLU A 27 -2.60 -3.23 -9.40
N VAL A 28 -3.85 -3.35 -8.96
CA VAL A 28 -4.71 -2.19 -8.66
C VAL A 28 -4.12 -1.33 -7.55
N HIS A 29 -3.65 -1.93 -6.47
CA HIS A 29 -3.01 -1.21 -5.37
C HIS A 29 -1.71 -0.53 -5.80
N HIS A 30 -0.91 -1.19 -6.64
CA HIS A 30 0.30 -0.64 -7.24
C HIS A 30 -0.03 0.59 -8.11
N LEU A 31 -0.99 0.47 -9.01
CA LEU A 31 -1.38 1.54 -9.92
C LEU A 31 -2.05 2.72 -9.21
N LYS A 32 -2.90 2.46 -8.23
CA LYS A 32 -3.68 3.50 -7.52
C LYS A 32 -2.86 4.18 -6.44
N THR A 33 -2.57 3.49 -5.36
CA THR A 33 -1.96 4.06 -4.15
C THR A 33 -0.45 4.08 -4.25
N GLY A 34 0.17 2.99 -4.73
CA GLY A 34 1.61 2.90 -4.90
C GLY A 34 2.15 3.98 -5.83
N ALA A 35 1.54 4.17 -7.00
CA ALA A 35 1.96 5.19 -7.96
C ALA A 35 1.86 6.63 -7.40
N MET A 36 0.85 6.90 -6.57
CA MET A 36 0.69 8.22 -5.96
C MET A 36 1.79 8.51 -4.93
N ILE A 37 2.07 7.56 -4.03
CA ILE A 37 3.09 7.72 -2.98
C ILE A 37 4.48 7.76 -3.63
N ALA A 38 4.78 6.85 -4.56
CA ALA A 38 6.04 6.85 -5.29
C ALA A 38 6.25 8.16 -6.05
N GLY A 39 5.20 8.67 -6.71
CA GLY A 39 5.24 9.95 -7.41
C GLY A 39 5.57 11.13 -6.51
N ALA A 40 4.97 11.19 -5.34
CA ALA A 40 5.24 12.25 -4.36
C ALA A 40 6.69 12.20 -3.87
N CYS A 41 7.20 11.00 -3.54
CA CYS A 41 8.58 10.80 -3.11
C CYS A 41 9.59 11.17 -4.22
N MET A 42 9.35 10.70 -5.46
CA MET A 42 10.21 11.01 -6.61
C MET A 42 10.23 12.52 -6.94
N LEU A 43 9.10 13.21 -6.82
CA LEU A 43 9.03 14.65 -7.00
C LEU A 43 9.83 15.41 -5.93
N GLY A 44 9.77 14.95 -4.67
CA GLY A 44 10.59 15.51 -3.59
C GLY A 44 12.09 15.40 -3.87
N VAL A 45 12.55 14.21 -4.28
CA VAL A 45 13.96 13.98 -4.68
C VAL A 45 14.33 14.86 -5.87
N GLY A 46 13.47 14.95 -6.89
CA GLY A 46 13.71 15.79 -8.07
C GLY A 46 13.81 17.29 -7.71
N ALA A 47 12.93 17.78 -6.85
CA ALA A 47 12.94 19.18 -6.40
C ALA A 47 14.22 19.50 -5.59
N ALA A 48 14.74 18.52 -4.84
CA ALA A 48 15.99 18.65 -4.09
C ALA A 48 17.27 18.47 -4.97
N GLY A 49 17.13 18.22 -6.28
CA GLY A 49 18.28 17.94 -7.16
C GLY A 49 18.97 16.60 -6.87
N GLY A 50 18.23 15.63 -6.33
CA GLY A 50 18.75 14.32 -5.99
C GLY A 50 19.16 13.50 -7.21
N SER A 51 20.03 12.51 -6.98
CA SER A 51 20.54 11.60 -8.01
C SER A 51 19.47 10.65 -8.53
N GLU A 52 19.73 10.00 -9.68
CA GLU A 52 18.88 8.96 -10.22
C GLU A 52 18.79 7.75 -9.26
N ALA A 53 19.86 7.44 -8.55
CA ALA A 53 19.84 6.40 -7.50
C ALA A 53 18.89 6.77 -6.35
N ALA A 54 18.92 8.02 -5.88
CA ALA A 54 17.99 8.52 -4.87
C ALA A 54 16.54 8.49 -5.36
N ARG A 55 16.32 8.81 -6.64
CA ARG A 55 15.01 8.77 -7.26
C ARG A 55 14.44 7.35 -7.30
N LYS A 56 15.28 6.37 -7.69
CA LYS A 56 14.88 4.96 -7.70
C LYS A 56 14.62 4.41 -6.30
N ALA A 57 15.41 4.81 -5.31
CA ALA A 57 15.17 4.48 -3.90
C ALA A 57 13.81 5.01 -3.42
N ALA A 58 13.51 6.27 -3.71
CA ALA A 58 12.23 6.92 -3.39
C ALA A 58 11.04 6.25 -4.11
N GLU A 59 11.21 5.83 -5.35
CA GLU A 59 10.22 5.06 -6.12
C GLU A 59 9.92 3.72 -5.43
N THR A 60 10.95 2.96 -5.09
CA THR A 60 10.81 1.67 -4.39
C THR A 60 10.10 1.85 -3.04
N TYR A 61 10.54 2.84 -2.25
CA TYR A 61 9.90 3.19 -0.98
C TYR A 61 8.41 3.44 -1.17
N GLY A 62 8.03 4.27 -2.12
CA GLY A 62 6.63 4.65 -2.34
C GLY A 62 5.75 3.49 -2.77
N TYR A 63 6.23 2.61 -3.65
CA TYR A 63 5.47 1.44 -4.08
C TYR A 63 5.31 0.40 -2.98
N GLN A 64 6.36 0.08 -2.25
CA GLN A 64 6.29 -0.89 -1.14
C GLN A 64 5.39 -0.39 -0.01
N LEU A 65 5.55 0.88 0.37
CA LEU A 65 4.71 1.50 1.40
C LEU A 65 3.24 1.57 0.96
N GLY A 66 2.98 1.90 -0.32
CA GLY A 66 1.63 1.97 -0.86
C GLY A 66 0.90 0.63 -0.82
N LEU A 67 1.60 -0.45 -1.14
CA LEU A 67 1.05 -1.81 -1.05
C LEU A 67 0.81 -2.21 0.42
N ALA A 68 1.80 -2.00 1.30
CA ALA A 68 1.65 -2.28 2.73
C ALA A 68 0.47 -1.52 3.35
N PHE A 69 0.31 -0.25 2.97
CA PHE A 69 -0.78 0.60 3.42
C PHE A 69 -2.16 0.03 3.03
N GLN A 70 -2.32 -0.43 1.79
CA GLN A 70 -3.59 -0.98 1.31
C GLN A 70 -3.92 -2.33 1.96
N ILE A 71 -2.92 -3.20 2.13
CA ILE A 71 -3.14 -4.47 2.86
C ILE A 71 -3.54 -4.18 4.30
N ARG A 72 -2.92 -3.17 4.94
CA ARG A 72 -3.29 -2.76 6.29
C ARG A 72 -4.70 -2.21 6.37
N ASP A 73 -5.15 -1.43 5.37
CA ASP A 73 -6.55 -0.98 5.26
C ASP A 73 -7.51 -2.15 5.20
N ASP A 74 -7.27 -3.11 4.30
CA ASP A 74 -8.09 -4.32 4.19
C ASP A 74 -8.17 -5.10 5.51
N MET A 75 -7.06 -5.18 6.27
CA MET A 75 -7.05 -5.80 7.60
C MET A 75 -7.89 -5.04 8.61
N LEU A 76 -7.79 -3.70 8.62
CA LEU A 76 -8.55 -2.86 9.56
C LEU A 76 -10.05 -2.90 9.29
N ASP A 77 -10.45 -2.96 8.02
CA ASP A 77 -11.86 -3.10 7.63
C ASP A 77 -12.46 -4.42 8.16
N VAL A 78 -11.69 -5.51 8.12
CA VAL A 78 -12.15 -6.80 8.68
C VAL A 78 -12.22 -6.77 10.20
N ILE A 79 -11.20 -6.19 10.87
CA ILE A 79 -11.14 -6.11 12.33
C ILE A 79 -12.26 -5.19 12.86
N GLY A 80 -12.44 -4.00 12.25
CA GLY A 80 -13.49 -3.05 12.64
C GLY A 80 -14.90 -3.61 12.50
N ASN A 81 -15.18 -4.32 11.42
CA ASN A 81 -16.47 -4.98 11.24
C ASN A 81 -16.74 -6.09 12.26
N ALA A 82 -15.71 -6.82 12.70
CA ALA A 82 -15.86 -7.86 13.74
C ALA A 82 -16.21 -7.27 15.10
N ASP A 83 -15.63 -6.12 15.45
CA ASP A 83 -15.87 -5.46 16.75
C ASP A 83 -17.26 -4.78 16.82
N GLU A 84 -17.75 -4.20 15.73
CA GLU A 84 -19.04 -3.48 15.71
C GLU A 84 -20.25 -4.40 15.65
N PHE A 85 -20.17 -5.54 15.00
CA PHE A 85 -21.36 -6.34 14.70
C PHE A 85 -21.42 -7.71 15.39
N GLY A 86 -20.36 -8.17 16.05
CA GLY A 86 -20.32 -9.51 16.67
C GLY A 86 -20.67 -10.65 15.71
N LYS A 87 -20.66 -10.38 14.38
CA LYS A 87 -20.99 -11.34 13.33
C LYS A 87 -19.75 -12.10 12.87
N PRO A 88 -19.89 -13.37 12.47
CA PRO A 88 -18.78 -14.09 11.84
C PRO A 88 -18.30 -13.37 10.60
N ILE A 89 -16.97 -13.28 10.45
CA ILE A 89 -16.27 -12.73 9.29
C ILE A 89 -16.88 -13.33 8.00
N GLY A 90 -17.45 -12.50 7.14
CA GLY A 90 -17.92 -12.93 5.82
C GLY A 90 -19.43 -12.81 5.56
N SER A 91 -20.24 -12.17 6.42
CA SER A 91 -21.71 -12.09 6.25
C SER A 91 -22.20 -10.96 5.33
N ASP A 92 -21.39 -9.94 5.07
CA ASP A 92 -21.66 -8.86 4.11
C ASP A 92 -20.46 -8.71 3.14
N LYS A 93 -20.24 -9.74 2.31
CA LYS A 93 -19.34 -9.60 1.16
C LYS A 93 -20.03 -8.66 0.18
N ASP A 94 -19.46 -7.47 0.03
CA ASP A 94 -19.68 -6.69 -1.19
C ASP A 94 -19.38 -7.62 -2.37
N GLU A 95 -20.41 -7.99 -3.11
CA GLU A 95 -20.33 -8.99 -4.17
C GLU A 95 -19.33 -8.50 -5.22
N GLY A 96 -18.10 -9.01 -5.16
CA GLY A 96 -17.09 -8.85 -6.19
C GLY A 96 -15.77 -8.22 -5.82
N LYS A 97 -15.58 -7.63 -4.63
CA LYS A 97 -14.28 -7.10 -4.20
C LYS A 97 -13.49 -8.19 -3.47
N VAL A 98 -12.37 -8.60 -4.04
CA VAL A 98 -11.43 -9.54 -3.40
C VAL A 98 -10.39 -8.73 -2.64
N ALA A 99 -10.35 -8.87 -1.31
CA ALA A 99 -9.32 -8.27 -0.47
C ALA A 99 -8.17 -9.26 -0.23
N TYR A 100 -6.99 -8.76 0.14
CA TYR A 100 -5.86 -9.61 0.54
C TYR A 100 -6.21 -10.55 1.68
N VAL A 101 -6.97 -10.05 2.67
CA VAL A 101 -7.37 -10.81 3.85
C VAL A 101 -8.24 -12.02 3.52
N ASP A 102 -9.09 -11.93 2.49
CA ASP A 102 -9.92 -13.06 2.05
C ASP A 102 -9.11 -14.25 1.55
N ARG A 103 -7.89 -14.01 1.10
CA ARG A 103 -7.03 -15.03 0.50
C ARG A 103 -5.92 -15.51 1.43
N LEU A 104 -5.25 -14.60 2.10
CA LEU A 104 -4.08 -14.89 2.94
C LEU A 104 -4.45 -15.07 4.41
N GLY A 105 -5.58 -14.48 4.85
CA GLY A 105 -5.90 -14.35 6.26
C GLY A 105 -5.13 -13.23 6.95
N LEU A 106 -5.59 -12.84 8.15
CA LEU A 106 -5.04 -11.71 8.89
C LEU A 106 -3.57 -11.90 9.28
N ASP A 107 -3.18 -13.09 9.71
CA ASP A 107 -1.81 -13.37 10.17
C ASP A 107 -0.77 -13.23 9.05
N ASP A 108 -1.05 -13.78 7.88
CA ASP A 108 -0.13 -13.70 6.74
C ASP A 108 -0.15 -12.32 6.10
N CYS A 109 -1.27 -11.62 6.09
CA CYS A 109 -1.33 -10.19 5.75
C CYS A 109 -0.45 -9.36 6.68
N GLY A 110 -0.49 -9.61 8.01
CA GLY A 110 0.36 -8.92 8.96
C GLY A 110 1.86 -9.11 8.70
N LYS A 111 2.28 -10.35 8.38
CA LYS A 111 3.67 -10.63 7.99
C LYS A 111 4.06 -9.91 6.70
N LEU A 112 3.20 -9.93 5.70
CA LEU A 112 3.43 -9.27 4.41
C LEU A 112 3.54 -7.75 4.58
N VAL A 113 2.68 -7.12 5.38
CA VAL A 113 2.78 -5.69 5.72
C VAL A 113 4.13 -5.36 6.35
N HIS A 114 4.58 -6.19 7.30
CA HIS A 114 5.88 -6.00 7.95
C HIS A 114 7.03 -6.10 6.95
N GLU A 115 7.07 -7.15 6.11
CA GLU A 115 8.10 -7.35 5.09
C GLU A 115 8.15 -6.18 4.08
N LEU A 116 7.00 -5.72 3.60
CA LEU A 116 6.91 -4.58 2.68
C LEU A 116 7.39 -3.29 3.33
N THR A 117 7.07 -3.08 4.62
CA THR A 117 7.53 -1.91 5.38
C THR A 117 9.05 -1.94 5.55
N GLU A 118 9.64 -3.09 5.90
CA GLU A 118 11.09 -3.25 5.99
C GLU A 118 11.79 -2.99 4.65
N GLN A 119 11.22 -3.49 3.54
CA GLN A 119 11.74 -3.24 2.18
C GLN A 119 11.68 -1.75 1.84
N ALA A 120 10.58 -1.07 2.16
CA ALA A 120 10.44 0.38 1.95
C ALA A 120 11.52 1.15 2.73
N VAL A 121 11.64 0.93 4.02
CA VAL A 121 12.62 1.60 4.90
C VAL A 121 14.06 1.33 4.43
N SER A 122 14.37 0.07 4.11
CA SER A 122 15.69 -0.31 3.60
C SER A 122 16.07 0.42 2.30
N ALA A 123 15.11 0.62 1.41
CA ALA A 123 15.36 1.30 0.13
C ALA A 123 15.82 2.75 0.30
N VAL A 124 15.37 3.44 1.36
CA VAL A 124 15.69 4.86 1.62
C VAL A 124 16.71 5.07 2.74
N SER A 125 17.32 4.03 3.27
CA SER A 125 18.24 4.11 4.42
C SER A 125 19.36 5.16 4.26
N ASP A 126 19.89 5.34 3.06
CA ASP A 126 20.90 6.34 2.77
C ASP A 126 20.34 7.78 2.63
N LEU A 127 19.02 7.91 2.45
CA LEU A 127 18.33 9.18 2.28
C LEU A 127 17.71 9.68 3.59
N ASP A 128 17.31 8.79 4.45
CA ASP A 128 16.52 9.05 5.67
C ASP A 128 17.42 9.39 6.87
N ARG A 129 18.09 10.55 6.79
CA ARG A 129 19.08 10.97 7.80
C ARG A 129 18.52 11.28 9.17
N ASP A 130 17.27 11.73 9.23
CA ASP A 130 16.57 12.12 10.46
C ASP A 130 15.53 11.09 10.92
N GLY A 131 15.40 9.98 10.20
CA GLY A 131 14.45 8.91 10.50
C GLY A 131 12.99 9.24 10.18
N PHE A 132 12.73 10.33 9.44
CA PHE A 132 11.37 10.75 9.12
C PHE A 132 10.63 9.74 8.22
N LEU A 133 11.29 9.24 7.16
CA LEU A 133 10.67 8.29 6.24
C LEU A 133 10.41 6.94 6.92
N THR A 134 11.30 6.52 7.79
CA THR A 134 11.13 5.32 8.63
C THR A 134 9.93 5.47 9.55
N ALA A 135 9.88 6.56 10.34
CA ALA A 135 8.78 6.82 11.26
C ALA A 135 7.43 6.96 10.53
N LEU A 136 7.43 7.57 9.33
CA LEU A 136 6.23 7.68 8.51
C LEU A 136 5.73 6.31 8.05
N ALA A 137 6.63 5.43 7.56
CA ALA A 137 6.28 4.09 7.12
C ALA A 137 5.66 3.27 8.27
N GLU A 138 6.31 3.24 9.43
CA GLU A 138 5.82 2.56 10.63
C GLU A 138 4.45 3.10 11.06
N SER A 139 4.31 4.44 11.14
CA SER A 139 3.05 5.07 11.51
C SER A 139 1.87 4.70 10.60
N LEU A 140 2.10 4.57 9.30
CA LEU A 140 1.06 4.24 8.33
C LEU A 140 0.69 2.74 8.34
N THR A 141 1.65 1.88 8.63
CA THR A 141 1.46 0.42 8.57
C THR A 141 1.12 -0.22 9.93
N GLU A 142 1.46 0.44 11.04
CA GLU A 142 1.14 -0.03 12.40
C GLU A 142 -0.14 0.59 12.99
N ARG A 143 -0.80 1.49 12.27
CA ARG A 143 -2.03 2.14 12.74
C ARG A 143 -3.09 1.10 13.13
N THR A 144 -3.89 1.44 14.15
CA THR A 144 -4.96 0.59 14.68
C THR A 144 -6.36 1.10 14.34
N LYS A 145 -6.41 2.26 13.67
CA LYS A 145 -7.65 2.93 13.20
C LYS A 145 -7.38 3.65 11.89
#